data_5ec274fd392149420717c6c240941821
#
_entry.id   5ec274fd392149420717c6c240941821
#
_cell.length_a   1.000
_cell.length_b   1.000
_cell.length_c   1.000
_cell.angle_alpha   90.00
_cell.angle_beta   90.00
_cell.angle_gamma   90.00
#
_symmetry.space_group_name_H-M   'P 1'
#
loop_
_entity.id
_entity.type
_entity.pdbx_description
1 polymer ?
#
loop_
_entity_poly.entity_id
_entity_poly.type
_entity_poly.pdbx_seq_one_letter_code
_entity_poly.pdbx_strand_id
1 'polypeptide(L)'
;CVRIGSHSNSDKHTLYRDENELTYVKSADPLYKFHRMLIRYGRFTEEELKEIADLAAKDLKAANRKAMAAPDPDPSTVKDYVLPEPYQPQKYKEGVQNEEGEKETLVTAINKTLKAEFRHNPDTFIWGQDVANKEKGGVFNITKGMQQEFGIERVFNAPIAEDYIVGTANGMCRFDPKIHVVIEGAEFADYFWPA
;
A
#
# COMPACT_ATOMS: atom_id res chain seq x y z
N CYS A 1 4.52 -1.88 13.74
CA CYS A 1 3.29 -1.17 14.10
C CYS A 1 2.08 -2.05 13.87
N VAL A 2 1.00 -1.80 14.60
CA VAL A 2 -0.30 -2.45 14.37
C VAL A 2 -1.27 -1.47 13.71
N ARG A 3 -2.03 -1.95 12.76
CA ARG A 3 -3.09 -1.17 12.12
C ARG A 3 -4.38 -1.31 12.92
N ILE A 4 -4.89 -0.22 13.48
CA ILE A 4 -6.07 -0.21 14.35
C ILE A 4 -7.35 -0.14 13.52
N GLY A 5 -7.38 0.71 12.50
CA GLY A 5 -8.54 0.94 11.64
C GLY A 5 -8.65 0.00 10.45
N SER A 6 -9.68 0.21 9.64
CA SER A 6 -9.81 -0.41 8.32
C SER A 6 -8.70 0.05 7.39
N HIS A 7 -8.46 -0.69 6.31
CA HIS A 7 -7.48 -0.34 5.28
C HIS A 7 -7.83 1.01 4.63
N SER A 8 -9.09 1.18 4.27
CA SER A 8 -9.65 2.40 3.66
C SER A 8 -11.11 2.58 4.07
N ASN A 9 -11.74 3.66 3.62
CA ASN A 9 -13.17 3.89 3.84
C ASN A 9 -14.07 2.84 3.18
N SER A 10 -13.61 2.21 2.11
CA SER A 10 -14.31 1.14 1.40
C SER A 10 -14.03 -0.25 1.98
N ASP A 11 -13.06 -0.38 2.90
CA ASP A 11 -12.72 -1.64 3.53
C ASP A 11 -13.60 -1.94 4.76
N LYS A 12 -14.01 -3.18 4.90
CA LYS A 12 -14.70 -3.69 6.09
C LYS A 12 -13.84 -4.76 6.76
N HIS A 13 -12.88 -4.32 7.57
CA HIS A 13 -11.90 -5.21 8.20
C HIS A 13 -12.50 -6.28 9.13
N THR A 14 -13.75 -6.09 9.61
CA THR A 14 -14.46 -7.09 10.39
C THR A 14 -14.84 -8.35 9.61
N LEU A 15 -14.69 -8.35 8.28
CA LEU A 15 -14.88 -9.53 7.45
C LEU A 15 -13.72 -10.53 7.52
N TYR A 16 -12.53 -10.06 7.88
CA TYR A 16 -11.30 -10.86 7.87
C TYR A 16 -10.47 -10.74 9.15
N ARG A 17 -10.91 -9.94 10.13
CA ARG A 17 -10.28 -9.79 11.46
C ARG A 17 -11.32 -10.12 12.52
N ASP A 18 -10.99 -11.02 13.43
CA ASP A 18 -11.88 -11.39 14.52
C ASP A 18 -11.92 -10.35 15.66
N GLU A 19 -12.89 -10.47 16.55
CA GLU A 19 -13.08 -9.54 17.68
C GLU A 19 -11.89 -9.55 18.65
N ASN A 20 -11.23 -10.70 18.84
CA ASN A 20 -10.08 -10.81 19.73
C ASN A 20 -8.89 -10.04 19.15
N GLU A 21 -8.65 -10.19 17.85
CA GLU A 21 -7.63 -9.42 17.13
C GLU A 21 -7.92 -7.92 17.24
N LEU A 22 -9.15 -7.49 16.94
CA LEU A 22 -9.54 -6.08 16.99
C LEU A 22 -9.41 -5.48 18.41
N THR A 23 -9.70 -6.27 19.44
CA THR A 23 -9.51 -5.87 20.84
C THR A 23 -8.03 -5.76 21.19
N TYR A 24 -7.24 -6.75 20.77
CA TYR A 24 -5.79 -6.74 20.98
C TYR A 24 -5.12 -5.53 20.30
N VAL A 25 -5.42 -5.23 19.05
CA VAL A 25 -4.76 -4.12 18.33
C VAL A 25 -5.08 -2.76 18.95
N LYS A 26 -6.26 -2.57 19.50
CA LYS A 26 -6.60 -1.34 20.27
C LYS A 26 -5.69 -1.18 21.50
N SER A 27 -5.43 -2.26 22.21
CA SER A 27 -4.52 -2.26 23.36
C SER A 27 -3.05 -2.12 22.97
N ALA A 28 -2.72 -2.46 21.73
CA ALA A 28 -1.39 -2.40 21.17
C ALA A 28 -1.05 -1.08 20.47
N ASP A 29 -1.97 -0.10 20.51
CA ASP A 29 -1.77 1.23 19.92
C ASP A 29 -0.43 1.84 20.37
N PRO A 30 0.48 2.13 19.42
CA PRO A 30 1.81 2.66 19.74
C PRO A 30 1.73 4.05 20.39
N LEU A 31 0.76 4.89 20.03
CA LEU A 31 0.58 6.21 20.64
C LEU A 31 0.19 6.08 22.10
N TYR A 32 -0.77 5.21 22.40
CA TYR A 32 -1.20 4.96 23.78
C TYR A 32 -0.06 4.37 24.63
N LYS A 33 0.68 3.39 24.08
CA LYS A 33 1.83 2.80 24.78
C LYS A 33 2.94 3.81 25.03
N PHE A 34 3.24 4.65 24.04
CA PHE A 34 4.26 5.67 24.14
C PHE A 34 3.89 6.75 25.14
N HIS A 35 2.65 7.23 25.11
CA HIS A 35 2.10 8.16 26.10
C HIS A 35 2.30 7.63 27.53
N ARG A 36 1.84 6.40 27.79
CA ARG A 36 2.01 5.77 29.12
C ARG A 36 3.47 5.61 29.52
N MET A 37 4.34 5.30 28.57
CA MET A 37 5.77 5.17 28.82
C MET A 37 6.38 6.50 29.25
N LEU A 38 6.05 7.60 28.57
CA LEU A 38 6.54 8.94 28.91
C LEU A 38 6.15 9.36 30.32
N ILE A 39 4.89 9.12 30.70
CA ILE A 39 4.41 9.37 32.06
C ILE A 39 5.12 8.47 33.07
N ARG A 40 5.17 7.16 32.81
CA ARG A 40 5.79 6.17 33.71
C ARG A 40 7.25 6.49 34.03
N TYR A 41 8.00 6.98 33.07
CA TYR A 41 9.41 7.34 33.24
C TYR A 41 9.62 8.80 33.68
N GLY A 42 8.56 9.52 34.03
CA GLY A 42 8.62 10.91 34.49
C GLY A 42 9.24 11.86 33.48
N ARG A 43 9.05 11.59 32.20
CA ARG A 43 9.57 12.46 31.13
C ARG A 43 8.63 13.61 30.82
N PHE A 44 7.32 13.37 30.97
CA PHE A 44 6.26 14.36 30.78
C PHE A 44 5.15 14.14 31.82
N THR A 45 4.39 15.19 32.08
CA THR A 45 3.11 15.13 32.81
C THR A 45 1.96 14.93 31.81
N GLU A 46 0.77 14.59 32.30
CA GLU A 46 -0.45 14.49 31.47
C GLU A 46 -0.81 15.86 30.86
N GLU A 47 -0.61 16.95 31.61
CA GLU A 47 -0.86 18.32 31.18
C GLU A 47 0.06 18.69 30.00
N GLU A 48 1.36 18.43 30.10
CA GLU A 48 2.33 18.71 29.04
C GLU A 48 2.02 17.91 27.76
N LEU A 49 1.67 16.62 27.88
CA LEU A 49 1.29 15.82 26.72
C LEU A 49 -0.02 16.30 26.08
N LYS A 50 -0.95 16.79 26.90
CA LYS A 50 -2.18 17.41 26.40
C LYS A 50 -1.90 18.71 25.65
N GLU A 51 -1.03 19.57 26.18
CA GLU A 51 -0.64 20.81 25.52
C GLU A 51 0.00 20.53 24.15
N ILE A 52 0.88 19.53 24.06
CA ILE A 52 1.49 19.09 22.78
C ILE A 52 0.40 18.63 21.79
N ALA A 53 -0.56 17.83 22.25
CA ALA A 53 -1.65 17.35 21.39
C ALA A 53 -2.54 18.50 20.90
N ASP A 54 -2.87 19.45 21.79
CA ASP A 54 -3.68 20.62 21.46
C ASP A 54 -2.96 21.53 20.44
N LEU A 55 -1.64 21.72 20.59
CA LEU A 55 -0.82 22.47 19.65
C LEU A 55 -0.79 21.78 18.27
N ALA A 56 -0.52 20.48 18.24
CA ALA A 56 -0.52 19.68 17.00
C ALA A 56 -1.88 19.77 16.29
N ALA A 57 -2.98 19.67 17.03
CA ALA A 57 -4.33 19.80 16.46
C ALA A 57 -4.60 21.21 15.89
N LYS A 58 -4.08 22.26 16.53
CA LYS A 58 -4.17 23.64 16.04
C LYS A 58 -3.37 23.82 14.74
N ASP A 59 -2.15 23.30 14.70
CA ASP A 59 -1.27 23.39 13.52
C ASP A 59 -1.87 22.62 12.33
N LEU A 60 -2.41 21.42 12.58
CA LEU A 60 -3.09 20.63 11.54
C LEU A 60 -4.30 21.38 10.98
N LYS A 61 -5.12 22.00 11.82
CA LYS A 61 -6.26 22.82 11.37
C LYS A 61 -5.81 24.03 10.53
N ALA A 62 -4.69 24.65 10.90
CA ALA A 62 -4.15 25.79 10.15
C ALA A 62 -3.59 25.33 8.78
N ALA A 63 -2.84 24.22 8.75
CA ALA A 63 -2.33 23.63 7.52
C ALA A 63 -3.45 23.22 6.56
N ASN A 64 -4.50 22.56 7.10
CA ASN A 64 -5.66 22.17 6.30
C ASN A 64 -6.37 23.39 5.67
N ARG A 65 -6.61 24.46 6.45
CA ARG A 65 -7.19 25.69 5.90
C ARG A 65 -6.33 26.29 4.79
N LYS A 66 -5.00 26.29 4.96
CA LYS A 66 -4.06 26.78 3.95
C LYS A 66 -4.11 25.92 2.68
N ALA A 67 -4.15 24.60 2.81
CA ALA A 67 -4.24 23.68 1.70
C ALA A 67 -5.56 23.85 0.92
N MET A 68 -6.68 23.95 1.64
CA MET A 68 -8.01 24.15 1.03
C MET A 68 -8.18 25.50 0.33
N ALA A 69 -7.38 26.50 0.72
CA ALA A 69 -7.41 27.83 0.09
C ALA A 69 -6.37 27.97 -1.05
N ALA A 70 -5.50 26.98 -1.24
CA ALA A 70 -4.52 27.00 -2.31
C ALA A 70 -5.19 26.83 -3.68
N PRO A 71 -4.70 27.45 -4.74
CA PRO A 71 -5.17 27.18 -6.09
C PRO A 71 -4.84 25.74 -6.49
N ASP A 72 -5.67 25.18 -7.36
CA ASP A 72 -5.38 23.88 -7.96
C ASP A 72 -4.04 23.92 -8.72
N PRO A 73 -3.29 22.80 -8.74
CA PRO A 73 -2.08 22.69 -9.55
C PRO A 73 -2.38 22.94 -11.05
N ASP A 74 -1.44 23.54 -11.76
CA ASP A 74 -1.56 23.69 -13.21
C ASP A 74 -1.50 22.30 -13.88
N PRO A 75 -2.56 21.87 -14.58
CA PRO A 75 -2.59 20.57 -15.25
C PRO A 75 -1.46 20.35 -16.25
N SER A 76 -0.87 21.42 -16.79
CA SER A 76 0.26 21.32 -17.72
C SER A 76 1.52 20.76 -17.07
N THR A 77 1.66 20.91 -15.74
CA THR A 77 2.84 20.48 -14.99
C THR A 77 2.79 19.00 -14.55
N VAL A 78 1.73 18.27 -14.85
CA VAL A 78 1.55 16.88 -14.39
C VAL A 78 2.67 15.92 -14.83
N LYS A 79 3.38 16.25 -15.91
CA LYS A 79 4.48 15.46 -16.45
C LYS A 79 5.87 16.00 -16.07
N ASP A 80 5.92 17.10 -15.36
CA ASP A 80 7.21 17.70 -14.97
C ASP A 80 7.94 16.80 -13.97
N TYR A 81 9.23 16.65 -14.18
CA TYR A 81 10.12 15.86 -13.31
C TYR A 81 9.80 14.36 -13.16
N VAL A 82 8.88 13.82 -13.98
CA VAL A 82 8.51 12.38 -13.95
C VAL A 82 9.65 11.52 -14.48
N LEU A 83 10.33 11.99 -15.50
CA LEU A 83 11.43 11.29 -16.16
C LEU A 83 12.60 12.23 -16.37
N PRO A 84 13.85 11.74 -16.26
CA PRO A 84 15.01 12.54 -16.60
C PRO A 84 15.05 12.83 -18.11
N GLU A 85 15.49 14.02 -18.48
CA GLU A 85 15.71 14.39 -19.87
C GLU A 85 17.09 13.88 -20.37
N PRO A 86 17.19 13.47 -21.64
CA PRO A 86 16.12 13.26 -22.61
C PRO A 86 15.45 11.89 -22.48
N TYR A 87 14.13 11.85 -22.31
CA TYR A 87 13.37 10.60 -22.32
C TYR A 87 12.97 10.24 -23.75
N GLN A 88 13.36 9.06 -24.20
CA GLN A 88 12.89 8.49 -25.45
C GLN A 88 11.91 7.35 -25.15
N PRO A 89 10.62 7.51 -25.45
CA PRO A 89 9.64 6.47 -25.18
C PRO A 89 9.97 5.21 -26.01
N GLN A 90 9.99 4.06 -25.34
CA GLN A 90 10.12 2.79 -26.03
C GLN A 90 8.87 2.57 -26.91
N LYS A 91 9.10 2.21 -28.18
CA LYS A 91 8.01 1.78 -29.05
C LYS A 91 7.65 0.34 -28.69
N TYR A 92 6.55 0.18 -27.96
CA TYR A 92 5.97 -1.15 -27.74
C TYR A 92 5.25 -1.60 -29.03
N LYS A 93 5.39 -2.88 -29.38
CA LYS A 93 4.51 -3.48 -30.38
C LYS A 93 3.13 -3.59 -29.74
N GLU A 94 2.11 -3.07 -30.42
CA GLU A 94 0.73 -3.32 -30.01
C GLU A 94 0.49 -4.83 -29.96
N GLY A 95 -0.05 -5.31 -28.85
CA GLY A 95 -0.44 -6.71 -28.71
C GLY A 95 -1.54 -7.04 -29.74
N VAL A 96 -1.51 -8.24 -30.25
CA VAL A 96 -2.61 -8.73 -31.10
C VAL A 96 -3.84 -8.91 -30.21
N GLN A 97 -4.89 -8.15 -30.48
CA GLN A 97 -6.17 -8.34 -29.81
C GLN A 97 -6.76 -9.68 -30.29
N ASN A 98 -6.98 -10.60 -29.37
CA ASN A 98 -7.69 -11.83 -29.67
C ASN A 98 -9.16 -11.66 -29.27
N GLU A 99 -10.01 -11.43 -30.27
CA GLU A 99 -11.45 -11.23 -30.08
C GLU A 99 -12.24 -12.55 -29.87
N GLU A 100 -11.59 -13.70 -30.05
CA GLU A 100 -12.23 -15.02 -30.00
C GLU A 100 -12.21 -15.69 -28.61
N GLY A 101 -11.68 -15.02 -27.57
CA GLY A 101 -11.62 -15.56 -26.22
C GLY A 101 -12.93 -15.48 -25.46
N GLU A 102 -13.09 -16.33 -24.44
CA GLU A 102 -14.18 -16.20 -23.47
C GLU A 102 -14.09 -14.86 -22.73
N LYS A 103 -15.23 -14.17 -22.64
CA LYS A 103 -15.30 -12.91 -21.89
C LYS A 103 -15.21 -13.18 -20.40
N GLU A 104 -14.29 -12.54 -19.74
CA GLU A 104 -14.12 -12.59 -18.28
C GLU A 104 -13.93 -11.20 -17.69
N THR A 105 -13.99 -11.08 -16.36
CA THR A 105 -13.74 -9.79 -15.69
C THR A 105 -12.25 -9.48 -15.71
N LEU A 106 -11.91 -8.19 -15.71
CA LEU A 106 -10.53 -7.72 -15.62
C LEU A 106 -9.80 -8.32 -14.40
N VAL A 107 -10.48 -8.38 -13.24
CA VAL A 107 -9.95 -8.99 -12.01
C VAL A 107 -9.57 -10.45 -12.23
N THR A 108 -10.43 -11.22 -12.88
CA THR A 108 -10.16 -12.63 -13.20
C THR A 108 -8.99 -12.77 -14.16
N ALA A 109 -8.93 -11.94 -15.20
CA ALA A 109 -7.85 -11.96 -16.18
C ALA A 109 -6.50 -11.63 -15.53
N ILE A 110 -6.44 -10.60 -14.70
CA ILE A 110 -5.21 -10.24 -13.96
C ILE A 110 -4.79 -11.38 -13.02
N ASN A 111 -5.71 -11.95 -12.23
CA ASN A 111 -5.39 -13.06 -11.32
C ASN A 111 -4.84 -14.28 -12.06
N LYS A 112 -5.46 -14.68 -13.18
CA LYS A 112 -4.98 -15.77 -14.02
C LYS A 112 -3.58 -15.49 -14.59
N THR A 113 -3.35 -14.27 -15.09
CA THR A 113 -2.06 -13.85 -15.65
C THR A 113 -0.96 -13.88 -14.60
N LEU A 114 -1.22 -13.32 -13.41
CA LEU A 114 -0.28 -13.36 -12.28
C LEU A 114 0.07 -14.81 -11.89
N LYS A 115 -0.93 -15.68 -11.76
CA LYS A 115 -0.69 -17.09 -11.44
C LYS A 115 0.09 -17.80 -12.54
N ALA A 116 -0.16 -17.50 -13.80
CA ALA A 116 0.61 -18.07 -14.91
C ALA A 116 2.09 -17.63 -14.84
N GLU A 117 2.36 -16.35 -14.60
CA GLU A 117 3.72 -15.84 -14.44
C GLU A 117 4.43 -16.48 -13.24
N PHE A 118 3.78 -16.59 -12.09
CA PHE A 118 4.34 -17.21 -10.90
C PHE A 118 4.69 -18.70 -11.06
N ARG A 119 3.94 -19.43 -11.92
CA ARG A 119 4.25 -20.82 -12.29
C ARG A 119 5.42 -20.90 -13.25
N HIS A 120 5.51 -19.95 -14.17
CA HIS A 120 6.54 -19.91 -15.19
C HIS A 120 7.90 -19.45 -14.63
N ASN A 121 7.88 -18.43 -13.75
CA ASN A 121 9.07 -17.83 -13.19
C ASN A 121 9.09 -17.95 -11.65
N PRO A 122 9.95 -18.83 -11.08
CA PRO A 122 10.06 -19.01 -9.64
C PRO A 122 10.60 -17.77 -8.90
N ASP A 123 11.29 -16.86 -9.61
CA ASP A 123 11.84 -15.64 -9.04
C ASP A 123 10.87 -14.44 -9.14
N THR A 124 9.57 -14.73 -9.29
CA THR A 124 8.51 -13.71 -9.26
C THR A 124 7.96 -13.58 -7.84
N PHE A 125 7.84 -12.36 -7.35
CA PHE A 125 7.35 -12.00 -6.02
C PHE A 125 6.22 -10.99 -6.13
N ILE A 126 5.28 -11.02 -5.18
CA ILE A 126 4.25 -9.99 -5.04
C ILE A 126 4.03 -9.63 -3.59
N TRP A 127 4.03 -8.35 -3.31
CA TRP A 127 3.60 -7.83 -2.03
C TRP A 127 2.88 -6.49 -2.18
N GLY A 128 2.17 -6.12 -1.14
CA GLY A 128 1.41 -4.90 -1.11
C GLY A 128 0.45 -4.86 0.07
N GLN A 129 -0.60 -4.09 -0.08
CA GLN A 129 -1.55 -3.81 0.98
C GLN A 129 -2.68 -4.85 0.99
N ASP A 130 -2.64 -5.76 1.95
CA ASP A 130 -3.61 -6.85 2.14
C ASP A 130 -3.67 -7.89 0.99
N VAL A 131 -2.59 -8.06 0.24
CA VAL A 131 -2.52 -8.96 -0.92
C VAL A 131 -2.54 -10.45 -0.55
N ALA A 132 -2.17 -10.80 0.68
CA ALA A 132 -1.93 -12.16 1.13
C ALA A 132 -2.89 -12.64 2.22
N ASN A 133 -4.12 -12.18 2.24
CA ASN A 133 -5.15 -12.66 3.14
C ASN A 133 -5.79 -13.96 2.63
N LYS A 134 -6.06 -14.89 3.55
CA LYS A 134 -6.67 -16.19 3.22
C LYS A 134 -8.00 -16.08 2.48
N GLU A 135 -8.85 -15.16 2.92
CA GLU A 135 -10.21 -14.98 2.39
C GLU A 135 -10.30 -13.85 1.34
N LYS A 136 -9.23 -13.06 1.20
CA LYS A 136 -9.21 -11.85 0.37
C LYS A 136 -7.86 -11.75 -0.33
N GLY A 137 -7.83 -11.20 -1.52
CA GLY A 137 -6.60 -10.94 -2.29
C GLY A 137 -6.52 -9.49 -2.71
N GLY A 138 -6.03 -8.62 -1.80
CA GLY A 138 -6.08 -7.18 -1.99
C GLY A 138 -7.51 -6.62 -1.85
N VAL A 139 -7.68 -5.33 -2.06
CA VAL A 139 -8.99 -4.64 -1.96
C VAL A 139 -9.98 -5.21 -2.98
N PHE A 140 -9.51 -5.51 -4.19
CA PHE A 140 -10.33 -5.99 -5.31
C PHE A 140 -10.21 -7.49 -5.60
N ASN A 141 -9.63 -8.28 -4.70
CA ASN A 141 -9.44 -9.72 -4.85
C ASN A 141 -8.53 -10.15 -6.01
N ILE A 142 -7.68 -9.27 -6.53
CA ILE A 142 -6.77 -9.55 -7.65
C ILE A 142 -5.81 -10.69 -7.31
N THR A 143 -5.30 -10.75 -6.08
CA THR A 143 -4.32 -11.76 -5.62
C THR A 143 -4.95 -12.93 -4.87
N LYS A 144 -6.28 -13.06 -4.92
CA LYS A 144 -6.99 -14.14 -4.21
C LYS A 144 -6.44 -15.52 -4.55
N GLY A 145 -6.12 -16.30 -3.50
CA GLY A 145 -5.61 -17.66 -3.63
C GLY A 145 -4.13 -17.77 -4.02
N MET A 146 -3.42 -16.65 -4.23
CA MET A 146 -2.02 -16.70 -4.65
C MET A 146 -1.10 -17.15 -3.51
N GLN A 147 -1.28 -16.66 -2.28
CA GLN A 147 -0.44 -17.10 -1.16
C GLN A 147 -0.61 -18.58 -0.85
N GLN A 148 -1.83 -19.13 -0.97
CA GLN A 148 -2.10 -20.55 -0.77
C GLN A 148 -1.39 -21.43 -1.81
N GLU A 149 -1.27 -20.92 -3.04
CA GLU A 149 -0.65 -21.65 -4.15
C GLU A 149 0.88 -21.50 -4.18
N PHE A 150 1.42 -20.30 -3.91
CA PHE A 150 2.83 -19.99 -4.11
C PHE A 150 3.64 -19.76 -2.83
N GLY A 151 2.97 -19.77 -1.67
CA GLY A 151 3.58 -19.64 -0.35
C GLY A 151 3.85 -18.20 0.09
N ILE A 152 4.08 -18.08 1.40
CA ILE A 152 4.35 -16.79 2.08
C ILE A 152 5.66 -16.15 1.65
N GLU A 153 6.61 -16.95 1.20
CA GLU A 153 7.93 -16.48 0.74
C GLU A 153 7.85 -15.62 -0.53
N ARG A 154 6.80 -15.84 -1.34
CA ARG A 154 6.62 -15.17 -2.62
C ARG A 154 5.41 -14.24 -2.68
N VAL A 155 4.43 -14.45 -1.79
CA VAL A 155 3.18 -13.68 -1.74
C VAL A 155 2.94 -13.25 -0.30
N PHE A 156 3.17 -11.98 0.03
CA PHE A 156 3.10 -11.51 1.41
C PHE A 156 2.57 -10.08 1.53
N ASN A 157 2.07 -9.76 2.73
CA ASN A 157 1.59 -8.42 3.03
C ASN A 157 2.76 -7.50 3.40
N ALA A 158 2.73 -6.28 2.87
CA ALA A 158 3.49 -5.16 3.37
C ALA A 158 2.66 -4.32 4.35
N PRO A 159 3.28 -3.50 5.20
CA PRO A 159 2.60 -2.41 5.86
C PRO A 159 1.97 -1.45 4.83
N ILE A 160 0.95 -0.68 5.25
CA ILE A 160 0.47 0.45 4.44
C ILE A 160 1.53 1.55 4.54
N ALA A 161 2.52 1.46 3.67
CA ALA A 161 3.69 2.34 3.61
C ALA A 161 4.23 2.28 2.17
N GLU A 162 3.75 3.15 1.34
CA GLU A 162 3.99 3.14 -0.11
C GLU A 162 5.47 3.27 -0.45
N ASP A 163 6.20 4.16 0.23
CA ASP A 163 7.66 4.30 0.07
C ASP A 163 8.42 3.01 0.37
N TYR A 164 7.99 2.25 1.38
CA TYR A 164 8.58 0.95 1.69
C TYR A 164 8.29 -0.07 0.58
N ILE A 165 7.05 -0.11 0.09
CA ILE A 165 6.63 -1.05 -0.97
C ILE A 165 7.43 -0.81 -2.24
N VAL A 166 7.50 0.44 -2.70
CA VAL A 166 8.24 0.81 -3.92
C VAL A 166 9.74 0.69 -3.73
N GLY A 167 10.27 1.19 -2.61
CA GLY A 167 11.70 1.17 -2.32
C GLY A 167 12.27 -0.23 -2.22
N THR A 168 11.56 -1.16 -1.57
CA THR A 168 12.00 -2.57 -1.49
C THR A 168 11.90 -3.27 -2.84
N ALA A 169 10.89 -2.98 -3.67
CA ALA A 169 10.77 -3.52 -5.02
C ALA A 169 11.95 -3.09 -5.89
N ASN A 170 12.25 -1.79 -5.89
CA ASN A 170 13.42 -1.26 -6.61
C ASN A 170 14.73 -1.89 -6.12
N GLY A 171 14.89 -2.05 -4.82
CA GLY A 171 16.08 -2.67 -4.22
C GLY A 171 16.27 -4.11 -4.69
N MET A 172 15.21 -4.92 -4.67
CA MET A 172 15.27 -6.32 -5.10
C MET A 172 15.60 -6.46 -6.59
N CYS A 173 14.91 -5.71 -7.46
CA CYS A 173 15.18 -5.74 -8.90
C CYS A 173 16.60 -5.27 -9.26
N ARG A 174 17.18 -4.36 -8.48
CA ARG A 174 18.56 -3.92 -8.67
C ARG A 174 19.59 -4.91 -8.12
N PHE A 175 19.23 -5.67 -7.11
CA PHE A 175 20.10 -6.71 -6.55
C PHE A 175 20.30 -7.88 -7.51
N ASP A 176 19.21 -8.37 -8.09
CA ASP A 176 19.26 -9.44 -9.11
C ASP A 176 18.26 -9.14 -10.24
N PRO A 177 18.73 -8.94 -11.48
CA PRO A 177 17.87 -8.65 -12.64
C PRO A 177 16.94 -9.82 -13.05
N LYS A 178 17.10 -11.00 -12.49
CA LYS A 178 16.19 -12.14 -12.71
C LYS A 178 14.93 -12.06 -11.85
N ILE A 179 14.97 -11.26 -10.80
CA ILE A 179 13.83 -11.07 -9.91
C ILE A 179 12.78 -10.21 -10.59
N HIS A 180 11.58 -10.75 -10.69
CA HIS A 180 10.39 -10.02 -11.12
C HIS A 180 9.54 -9.65 -9.90
N VAL A 181 9.27 -8.38 -9.74
CA VAL A 181 8.48 -7.89 -8.61
C VAL A 181 7.19 -7.26 -9.12
N VAL A 182 6.10 -7.68 -8.52
CA VAL A 182 4.80 -7.02 -8.64
C VAL A 182 4.46 -6.41 -7.29
N ILE A 183 4.09 -5.15 -7.29
CA ILE A 183 3.58 -4.48 -6.09
C ILE A 183 2.12 -4.10 -6.30
N GLU A 184 1.35 -4.14 -5.23
CA GLU A 184 -0.06 -3.79 -5.27
C GLU A 184 -0.37 -2.72 -4.23
N GLY A 185 -1.01 -1.65 -4.68
CA GLY A 185 -1.48 -0.54 -3.87
C GLY A 185 -2.93 -0.17 -4.17
N ALA A 186 -3.64 -1.06 -4.86
CA ALA A 186 -5.01 -0.86 -5.31
C ALA A 186 -5.19 0.48 -6.07
N GLU A 187 -6.06 1.36 -5.60
CA GLU A 187 -6.37 2.66 -6.22
C GLU A 187 -5.51 3.82 -5.68
N PHE A 188 -4.46 3.51 -4.92
CA PHE A 188 -3.66 4.51 -4.21
C PHE A 188 -2.45 5.02 -5.01
N ALA A 189 -2.59 5.20 -6.31
CA ALA A 189 -1.53 5.68 -7.20
C ALA A 189 -0.92 7.01 -6.74
N ASP A 190 -1.74 7.92 -6.21
CA ASP A 190 -1.30 9.23 -5.71
C ASP A 190 -0.29 9.11 -4.55
N TYR A 191 -0.36 8.04 -3.77
CA TYR A 191 0.57 7.76 -2.67
C TYR A 191 1.83 7.04 -3.14
N PHE A 192 1.76 6.28 -4.23
CA PHE A 192 2.92 5.62 -4.83
C PHE A 192 3.75 6.56 -5.70
N TRP A 193 3.13 7.60 -6.24
CA TRP A 193 3.79 8.51 -7.17
C TRP A 193 5.00 9.25 -6.59
N PRO A 194 4.98 9.76 -5.36
CA PRO A 194 6.16 10.41 -4.76
C PRO A 194 7.31 9.43 -4.47
N ALA A 195 7.03 8.16 -4.29
CA ALA A 195 8.01 7.11 -4.00
C ALA A 195 8.75 6.65 -5.25
#